data_a1ef1fa296ac83c443a106a1fba7331b
#
_entry.id   a1ef1fa296ac83c443a106a1fba7331b
#
_cell.length_a   1.000
_cell.length_b   1.000
_cell.length_c   1.000
_cell.angle_alpha   90.00
_cell.angle_beta   90.00
_cell.angle_gamma   90.00
#
_symmetry.space_group_name_H-M   'P 1'
#
loop_
_entity.id
_entity.type
_entity.pdbx_description
1 polymer ?
#
loop_
_entity_poly.entity_id
_entity_poly.type
_entity_poly.pdbx_seq_one_letter_code
_entity_poly.pdbx_strand_id
1 'polypeptide(L)'
;FEKASKEADGEGIFVKRLTPGPGDDPDSFEVNIRFYPSFYAGEDVSKFLVPIKPEFHSRLFPTYEKRHPKLAEFSGQFLSEGNAIKKAYLSHANTRKIRPGDILVFYRSRDHKELTSLGVCETVEYGVTDADKIEELVGRRSVFSRREIEEMVGSPTTVILFKWHFDLENPLHYQVLLDEGVLSGPPQTIQELGDKDYDCIREEGGIDERFIIN
;
A
#
# COMPACT_ATOMS: atom_id res chain seq x y z
N PHE A 1 14.58 10.98 -13.01
CA PHE A 1 14.22 11.85 -14.14
C PHE A 1 15.37 11.84 -15.15
N GLU A 2 15.09 11.42 -16.37
CA GLU A 2 16.05 11.45 -17.48
C GLU A 2 15.94 12.79 -18.22
N LYS A 3 17.05 13.34 -18.66
CA LYS A 3 17.06 14.58 -19.44
C LYS A 3 16.55 14.28 -20.85
N ALA A 4 15.43 14.88 -21.27
CA ALA A 4 14.73 14.55 -22.49
C ALA A 4 15.40 15.05 -23.79
N SER A 5 16.26 16.07 -23.74
CA SER A 5 17.09 16.49 -24.87
C SER A 5 18.33 17.25 -24.44
N LYS A 6 19.39 17.21 -25.30
CA LYS A 6 20.63 17.98 -25.14
C LYS A 6 20.52 19.40 -25.74
N GLU A 7 19.41 19.75 -26.38
CA GLU A 7 19.29 20.92 -27.29
C GLU A 7 18.37 22.03 -26.81
N ALA A 8 17.83 22.00 -25.59
CA ALA A 8 17.09 23.15 -25.06
C ALA A 8 18.07 24.08 -24.34
N ASP A 9 18.26 25.28 -24.85
CA ASP A 9 19.07 26.36 -24.30
C ASP A 9 18.79 26.54 -22.79
N GLY A 10 19.66 26.00 -21.95
CA GLY A 10 19.74 26.26 -20.51
C GLY A 10 18.61 25.72 -19.61
N GLU A 11 17.43 25.46 -20.09
CA GLU A 11 16.30 24.87 -19.35
C GLU A 11 16.19 23.38 -19.67
N GLY A 12 16.65 22.53 -18.75
CA GLY A 12 16.57 21.08 -18.90
C GLY A 12 15.14 20.60 -18.66
N ILE A 13 14.48 20.04 -19.69
CA ILE A 13 13.25 19.28 -19.52
C ILE A 13 13.61 17.91 -18.97
N PHE A 14 13.13 17.60 -17.76
CA PHE A 14 13.28 16.30 -17.14
C PHE A 14 12.00 15.48 -17.34
N VAL A 15 12.13 14.32 -17.96
CA VAL A 15 11.01 13.38 -18.17
C VAL A 15 11.21 12.19 -17.24
N LYS A 16 10.15 11.79 -16.57
CA LYS A 16 10.10 10.52 -15.85
C LYS A 16 9.33 9.51 -16.69
N ARG A 17 9.97 8.43 -17.06
CA ARG A 17 9.27 7.30 -17.67
C ARG A 17 8.45 6.58 -16.62
N LEU A 18 7.25 6.14 -17.00
CA LEU A 18 6.36 5.35 -16.13
C LEU A 18 6.43 3.86 -16.45
N THR A 19 7.09 3.49 -17.57
CA THR A 19 7.25 2.11 -17.99
C THR A 19 8.68 1.88 -18.51
N PRO A 20 9.19 0.63 -18.46
CA PRO A 20 10.44 0.25 -19.10
C PRO A 20 10.45 0.60 -20.60
N GLY A 21 11.60 1.00 -21.11
CA GLY A 21 11.81 1.24 -22.54
C GLY A 21 12.20 -0.05 -23.27
N PRO A 22 12.27 0.01 -24.62
CA PRO A 22 12.78 -1.11 -25.41
C PRO A 22 14.21 -1.50 -24.98
N GLY A 23 14.39 -2.76 -24.59
CA GLY A 23 15.68 -3.30 -24.11
C GLY A 23 15.93 -3.13 -22.60
N ASP A 24 15.05 -2.47 -21.85
CA ASP A 24 15.04 -2.55 -20.39
C ASP A 24 14.44 -3.91 -20.00
N ASP A 25 15.08 -4.60 -19.05
CA ASP A 25 14.58 -5.85 -18.44
C ASP A 25 14.72 -5.75 -16.92
N PRO A 26 13.99 -4.80 -16.29
CA PRO A 26 14.08 -4.59 -14.85
C PRO A 26 13.36 -5.68 -14.11
N ASP A 27 13.92 -6.10 -12.95
CA ASP A 27 13.19 -6.94 -12.02
C ASP A 27 12.02 -6.17 -11.35
N SER A 28 11.13 -6.89 -10.67
CA SER A 28 9.94 -6.34 -10.03
C SER A 28 10.27 -5.22 -9.02
N PHE A 29 11.37 -5.37 -8.29
CA PHE A 29 11.81 -4.37 -7.30
C PHE A 29 12.33 -3.11 -8.00
N GLU A 30 13.10 -3.25 -9.06
CA GLU A 30 13.61 -2.13 -9.86
C GLU A 30 12.48 -1.35 -10.51
N VAL A 31 11.44 -2.05 -11.03
CA VAL A 31 10.21 -1.42 -11.54
C VAL A 31 9.59 -0.51 -10.47
N ASN A 32 9.40 -1.03 -9.28
CA ASN A 32 8.76 -0.31 -8.19
C ASN A 32 9.56 0.91 -7.69
N ILE A 33 10.88 0.89 -7.87
CA ILE A 33 11.73 2.04 -7.53
C ILE A 33 11.73 3.10 -8.63
N ARG A 34 11.95 2.68 -9.90
CA ARG A 34 12.22 3.61 -11.01
C ARG A 34 10.98 4.19 -11.63
N PHE A 35 9.92 3.37 -11.78
CA PHE A 35 8.76 3.71 -12.59
C PHE A 35 7.52 4.13 -11.80
N TYR A 36 7.64 4.31 -10.47
CA TYR A 36 6.52 4.82 -9.67
C TYR A 36 5.79 6.01 -10.36
N PRO A 37 4.47 6.08 -10.45
CA PRO A 37 3.47 5.23 -9.80
C PRO A 37 3.19 3.89 -10.48
N SER A 38 3.85 3.54 -11.57
CA SER A 38 3.73 2.20 -12.12
C SER A 38 4.37 1.16 -11.20
N PHE A 39 3.85 -0.05 -11.24
CA PHE A 39 4.30 -1.17 -10.42
C PHE A 39 4.17 -2.48 -11.19
N TYR A 40 4.99 -3.44 -10.80
CA TYR A 40 4.97 -4.77 -11.37
C TYR A 40 3.88 -5.62 -10.70
N ALA A 41 3.03 -6.26 -11.50
CA ALA A 41 1.92 -7.09 -11.02
C ALA A 41 1.92 -8.53 -11.59
N GLY A 42 3.04 -8.96 -12.18
CA GLY A 42 3.19 -10.30 -12.74
C GLY A 42 3.13 -11.42 -11.68
N GLU A 43 3.21 -12.67 -12.15
CA GLU A 43 3.10 -13.88 -11.31
C GLU A 43 4.25 -14.02 -10.29
N ASP A 44 5.38 -13.34 -10.50
CA ASP A 44 6.55 -13.40 -9.63
C ASP A 44 6.35 -12.68 -8.28
N VAL A 45 5.35 -11.80 -8.16
CA VAL A 45 5.07 -11.08 -6.93
C VAL A 45 3.78 -11.58 -6.28
N SER A 46 3.83 -11.77 -4.97
CA SER A 46 2.64 -12.14 -4.20
C SER A 46 1.74 -10.93 -3.95
N LYS A 47 0.46 -11.18 -3.78
CA LYS A 47 -0.56 -10.18 -3.50
C LYS A 47 -1.15 -10.48 -2.14
N PHE A 48 -1.28 -9.46 -1.29
CA PHE A 48 -1.77 -9.62 0.08
C PHE A 48 -2.92 -8.67 0.38
N LEU A 49 -4.00 -9.20 0.93
CA LEU A 49 -5.05 -8.41 1.56
C LEU A 49 -4.63 -8.09 2.99
N VAL A 50 -4.62 -6.79 3.31
CA VAL A 50 -4.16 -6.25 4.59
C VAL A 50 -5.33 -5.57 5.31
N PRO A 51 -5.96 -6.23 6.32
CA PRO A 51 -7.04 -5.61 7.07
C PRO A 51 -6.50 -4.56 8.04
N ILE A 52 -7.07 -3.37 7.98
CA ILE A 52 -6.73 -2.23 8.85
C ILE A 52 -7.95 -1.77 9.62
N LYS A 53 -7.78 -1.46 10.90
CA LYS A 53 -8.82 -0.83 11.73
C LYS A 53 -9.08 0.60 11.25
N PRO A 54 -10.33 1.10 11.35
CA PRO A 54 -10.72 2.41 10.87
C PRO A 54 -9.83 3.56 11.34
N GLU A 55 -9.46 3.57 12.62
CA GLU A 55 -8.64 4.60 13.23
C GLU A 55 -7.23 4.72 12.61
N PHE A 56 -6.63 3.61 12.20
CA PHE A 56 -5.34 3.61 11.50
C PHE A 56 -5.50 3.86 9.99
N HIS A 57 -6.57 3.32 9.40
CA HIS A 57 -6.88 3.51 8.00
C HIS A 57 -7.04 5.00 7.67
N SER A 58 -7.86 5.72 8.45
CA SER A 58 -8.10 7.15 8.24
C SER A 58 -6.83 8.00 8.34
N ARG A 59 -5.88 7.60 9.19
CA ARG A 59 -4.58 8.26 9.31
C ARG A 59 -3.63 7.91 8.16
N LEU A 60 -3.66 6.64 7.67
CA LEU A 60 -2.80 6.19 6.56
C LEU A 60 -3.30 6.71 5.21
N PHE A 61 -4.62 6.76 4.99
CA PHE A 61 -5.23 7.09 3.71
C PHE A 61 -6.19 8.28 3.80
N PRO A 62 -5.69 9.50 4.12
CA PRO A 62 -6.55 10.68 4.31
C PRO A 62 -7.23 11.16 3.02
N THR A 63 -6.70 10.80 1.85
CA THR A 63 -7.32 11.09 0.54
C THR A 63 -8.60 10.30 0.33
N TYR A 64 -8.62 9.05 0.78
CA TYR A 64 -9.81 8.21 0.77
C TYR A 64 -10.95 8.85 1.59
N GLU A 65 -10.68 9.33 2.79
CA GLU A 65 -11.67 10.00 3.66
C GLU A 65 -12.28 11.24 2.99
N LYS A 66 -11.49 12.00 2.24
CA LYS A 66 -11.97 13.19 1.54
C LYS A 66 -12.93 12.89 0.38
N ARG A 67 -12.78 11.72 -0.25
CA ARG A 67 -13.67 11.25 -1.32
C ARG A 67 -15.00 10.72 -0.78
N HIS A 68 -15.02 10.28 0.48
CA HIS A 68 -16.17 9.68 1.14
C HIS A 68 -16.57 10.47 2.39
N PRO A 69 -17.15 11.68 2.25
CA PRO A 69 -17.37 12.63 3.36
C PRO A 69 -18.47 12.21 4.34
N LYS A 70 -18.91 10.96 4.37
CA LYS A 70 -19.85 10.48 5.39
C LYS A 70 -19.14 10.37 6.73
N LEU A 71 -19.34 11.37 7.60
CA LEU A 71 -18.86 11.45 8.98
C LEU A 71 -17.34 11.56 9.18
N ALA A 72 -16.67 12.43 8.45
CA ALA A 72 -15.46 13.03 8.98
C ALA A 72 -15.83 13.95 10.15
N GLU A 73 -16.09 13.38 11.33
CA GLU A 73 -15.86 14.15 12.55
C GLU A 73 -14.38 14.50 12.54
N PHE A 74 -14.11 15.75 12.26
CA PHE A 74 -12.80 16.35 12.21
C PHE A 74 -12.04 16.08 13.52
N SER A 75 -11.29 15.02 13.60
CA SER A 75 -10.15 14.99 14.49
C SER A 75 -9.08 15.86 13.82
N GLY A 76 -8.94 17.08 14.29
CA GLY A 76 -8.14 18.16 13.69
C GLY A 76 -6.63 17.97 13.69
N GLN A 77 -6.14 16.74 13.54
CA GLN A 77 -4.74 16.43 13.34
C GLN A 77 -4.55 15.83 11.94
N PHE A 78 -4.34 16.72 10.96
CA PHE A 78 -3.71 16.35 9.72
C PHE A 78 -2.27 15.94 10.02
N LEU A 79 -2.02 14.66 10.20
CA LEU A 79 -0.66 14.14 10.26
C LEU A 79 -0.07 14.29 8.84
N SER A 80 1.00 15.06 8.73
CA SER A 80 1.75 15.21 7.46
C SER A 80 2.21 13.86 6.91
N GLU A 81 2.45 12.91 7.80
CA GLU A 81 2.84 11.53 7.51
C GLU A 81 1.77 10.78 6.71
N GLY A 82 0.48 11.04 6.96
CA GLY A 82 -0.62 10.44 6.20
C GLY A 82 -0.66 10.88 4.73
N ASN A 83 -0.11 12.05 4.39
CA ASN A 83 -0.02 12.53 3.01
C ASN A 83 1.24 12.06 2.28
N ALA A 84 2.17 11.39 2.97
CA ALA A 84 3.38 10.87 2.35
C ALA A 84 3.07 9.63 1.48
N ILE A 85 3.80 9.50 0.38
CA ILE A 85 3.76 8.30 -0.48
C ILE A 85 4.32 7.09 0.25
N LYS A 86 5.42 7.30 0.99
CA LYS A 86 6.06 6.26 1.79
C LYS A 86 5.39 6.16 3.15
N LYS A 87 4.89 4.98 3.47
CA LYS A 87 4.08 4.70 4.66
C LYS A 87 4.63 3.52 5.43
N ALA A 88 4.23 3.41 6.68
CA ALA A 88 4.52 2.27 7.55
C ALA A 88 3.23 1.73 8.16
N TYR A 89 3.09 0.41 8.20
CA TYR A 89 2.01 -0.30 8.88
C TYR A 89 2.58 -1.31 9.86
N LEU A 90 1.99 -1.37 11.03
CA LEU A 90 2.36 -2.29 12.11
C LEU A 90 1.27 -3.37 12.27
N SER A 91 1.67 -4.63 12.38
CA SER A 91 0.73 -5.76 12.43
C SER A 91 1.23 -6.86 13.35
N HIS A 92 0.30 -7.55 14.02
CA HIS A 92 0.54 -8.82 14.72
C HIS A 92 0.20 -10.05 13.86
N ALA A 93 0.03 -9.87 12.55
CA ALA A 93 -0.22 -10.99 11.66
C ALA A 93 0.94 -12.00 11.68
N ASN A 94 0.60 -13.29 11.73
CA ASN A 94 1.59 -14.36 11.79
C ASN A 94 2.23 -14.68 10.43
N THR A 95 1.77 -14.07 9.33
CA THR A 95 2.39 -14.30 8.02
C THR A 95 3.84 -13.85 8.03
N ARG A 96 4.70 -14.62 7.37
CA ARG A 96 6.11 -14.31 7.13
C ARG A 96 6.45 -14.40 5.65
N LYS A 97 5.43 -14.27 4.79
CA LYS A 97 5.56 -14.47 3.35
C LYS A 97 5.79 -13.16 2.58
N ILE A 98 5.37 -12.03 3.15
CA ILE A 98 5.50 -10.73 2.48
C ILE A 98 6.98 -10.43 2.20
N ARG A 99 7.27 -9.96 1.01
CA ARG A 99 8.62 -9.60 0.55
C ARG A 99 8.61 -8.21 -0.11
N PRO A 100 9.76 -7.55 -0.24
CA PRO A 100 9.87 -6.37 -1.08
C PRO A 100 9.39 -6.67 -2.51
N GLY A 101 8.60 -5.76 -3.08
CA GLY A 101 7.96 -5.91 -4.38
C GLY A 101 6.52 -6.44 -4.32
N ASP A 102 6.11 -7.11 -3.26
CA ASP A 102 4.75 -7.64 -3.13
C ASP A 102 3.69 -6.54 -3.07
N ILE A 103 2.52 -6.85 -3.62
CA ILE A 103 1.38 -5.95 -3.67
C ILE A 103 0.57 -6.09 -2.39
N LEU A 104 0.20 -4.94 -1.82
CA LEU A 104 -0.63 -4.84 -0.62
C LEU A 104 -1.94 -4.15 -0.96
N VAL A 105 -3.05 -4.85 -0.81
CA VAL A 105 -4.40 -4.31 -0.98
C VAL A 105 -5.02 -4.12 0.39
N PHE A 106 -5.32 -2.87 0.72
CA PHE A 106 -5.75 -2.49 2.07
C PHE A 106 -7.26 -2.57 2.24
N TYR A 107 -7.69 -3.32 3.24
CA TYR A 107 -9.10 -3.52 3.58
C TYR A 107 -9.44 -2.77 4.87
N ARG A 108 -10.35 -1.80 4.78
CA ARG A 108 -10.89 -1.11 5.95
C ARG A 108 -11.89 -2.00 6.66
N SER A 109 -11.47 -2.54 7.80
CA SER A 109 -12.30 -3.46 8.59
C SER A 109 -13.36 -2.73 9.42
N ARG A 110 -14.32 -3.48 9.98
CA ARG A 110 -15.33 -3.07 10.95
C ARG A 110 -16.44 -2.16 10.41
N ASP A 111 -16.13 -0.89 10.09
CA ASP A 111 -17.13 0.12 9.70
C ASP A 111 -17.56 0.00 8.23
N HIS A 112 -16.70 0.38 7.29
CA HIS A 112 -17.02 0.35 5.85
C HIS A 112 -16.91 -1.05 5.25
N LYS A 113 -16.02 -1.89 5.75
CA LYS A 113 -15.81 -3.27 5.29
C LYS A 113 -15.56 -3.34 3.78
N GLU A 114 -14.53 -2.66 3.32
CA GLU A 114 -14.24 -2.56 1.89
C GLU A 114 -12.73 -2.51 1.59
N LEU A 115 -12.32 -2.95 0.42
CA LEU A 115 -11.00 -2.68 -0.14
C LEU A 115 -10.97 -1.25 -0.64
N THR A 116 -9.89 -0.53 -0.34
CA THR A 116 -9.84 0.93 -0.54
C THR A 116 -8.63 1.42 -1.28
N SER A 117 -7.46 0.82 -1.04
CA SER A 117 -6.18 1.38 -1.46
C SER A 117 -5.20 0.28 -1.81
N LEU A 118 -4.23 0.60 -2.67
CA LEU A 118 -3.16 -0.28 -3.09
C LEU A 118 -1.79 0.35 -2.81
N GLY A 119 -0.86 -0.47 -2.42
CA GLY A 119 0.55 -0.13 -2.26
C GLY A 119 1.46 -1.30 -2.58
N VAL A 120 2.76 -1.02 -2.62
CA VAL A 120 3.81 -2.04 -2.85
C VAL A 120 4.78 -2.05 -1.68
N CYS A 121 5.10 -3.22 -1.17
CA CYS A 121 6.04 -3.42 -0.08
C CYS A 121 7.45 -2.96 -0.49
N GLU A 122 8.07 -2.06 0.29
CA GLU A 122 9.49 -1.70 0.12
C GLU A 122 10.38 -2.56 1.01
N THR A 123 9.96 -2.79 2.25
CA THR A 123 10.73 -3.54 3.25
C THR A 123 9.78 -4.11 4.29
N VAL A 124 10.09 -5.27 4.82
CA VAL A 124 9.36 -5.88 5.93
C VAL A 124 10.32 -6.42 6.97
N GLU A 125 10.04 -6.13 8.24
CA GLU A 125 10.74 -6.68 9.39
C GLU A 125 9.76 -7.44 10.28
N TYR A 126 10.10 -8.68 10.60
CA TYR A 126 9.23 -9.59 11.34
C TYR A 126 9.66 -9.76 12.78
N GLY A 127 8.68 -9.77 13.69
CA GLY A 127 8.90 -10.19 15.08
C GLY A 127 9.67 -9.15 15.91
N VAL A 128 9.54 -7.88 15.59
CA VAL A 128 10.15 -6.79 16.36
C VAL A 128 9.43 -6.65 17.70
N THR A 129 10.21 -6.63 18.80
CA THR A 129 9.70 -6.53 20.19
C THR A 129 10.28 -5.31 20.93
N ASP A 130 10.95 -4.42 20.22
CA ASP A 130 11.57 -3.22 20.75
C ASP A 130 10.95 -1.98 20.08
N ALA A 131 10.40 -1.07 20.90
CA ALA A 131 9.74 0.13 20.44
C ALA A 131 10.71 1.12 19.77
N ASP A 132 11.93 1.26 20.29
CA ASP A 132 12.96 2.14 19.72
C ASP A 132 13.39 1.62 18.34
N LYS A 133 13.50 0.30 18.20
CA LYS A 133 13.77 -0.36 16.91
C LYS A 133 12.67 -0.08 15.90
N ILE A 134 11.39 -0.14 16.32
CA ILE A 134 10.27 0.19 15.42
C ILE A 134 10.36 1.66 15.01
N GLU A 135 10.59 2.59 15.93
CA GLU A 135 10.73 4.01 15.61
C GLU A 135 11.88 4.28 14.63
N GLU A 136 13.02 3.62 14.81
CA GLU A 136 14.14 3.69 13.87
C GLU A 136 13.74 3.24 12.46
N LEU A 137 13.05 2.10 12.35
CA LEU A 137 12.61 1.53 11.08
C LEU A 137 11.60 2.41 10.36
N VAL A 138 10.58 2.89 11.09
CA VAL A 138 9.48 3.65 10.47
C VAL A 138 9.84 5.12 10.22
N GLY A 139 10.68 5.71 11.06
CA GLY A 139 11.05 7.11 10.95
C GLY A 139 9.81 8.02 10.86
N ARG A 140 9.79 8.92 9.87
CA ARG A 140 8.67 9.85 9.62
C ARG A 140 7.52 9.23 8.79
N ARG A 141 7.48 7.92 8.63
CA ARG A 141 6.45 7.22 7.82
C ARG A 141 5.29 6.70 8.66
N SER A 142 5.44 6.73 9.99
CA SER A 142 4.48 6.17 10.92
C SER A 142 3.34 7.13 11.22
N VAL A 143 2.14 6.61 11.19
CA VAL A 143 0.94 7.25 11.73
C VAL A 143 0.62 6.78 13.14
N PHE A 144 1.45 5.90 13.70
CA PHE A 144 1.34 5.40 15.07
C PHE A 144 2.09 6.34 16.01
N SER A 145 1.46 6.70 17.13
CA SER A 145 2.10 7.41 18.22
C SER A 145 3.09 6.49 18.96
N ARG A 146 4.04 7.08 19.68
CA ARG A 146 4.97 6.34 20.53
C ARG A 146 4.25 5.37 21.47
N ARG A 147 3.18 5.82 22.11
CA ARG A 147 2.37 4.98 23.02
C ARG A 147 1.76 3.78 22.30
N GLU A 148 1.21 3.96 21.09
CA GLU A 148 0.68 2.86 20.31
C GLU A 148 1.76 1.86 19.90
N ILE A 149 2.98 2.34 19.59
CA ILE A 149 4.13 1.47 19.33
C ILE A 149 4.51 0.67 20.57
N GLU A 150 4.56 1.30 21.75
CA GLU A 150 4.84 0.64 23.02
C GLU A 150 3.79 -0.42 23.39
N GLU A 151 2.51 -0.16 23.09
CA GLU A 151 1.45 -1.15 23.24
C GLU A 151 1.60 -2.32 22.23
N MET A 152 2.05 -2.03 21.00
CA MET A 152 2.27 -3.05 19.96
C MET A 152 3.40 -4.03 20.31
N VAL A 153 4.52 -3.57 20.86
CA VAL A 153 5.68 -4.43 21.16
C VAL A 153 5.46 -5.38 22.35
N GLY A 154 4.32 -5.29 23.04
CA GLY A 154 3.88 -6.32 23.98
C GLY A 154 3.73 -7.72 23.35
N SER A 155 3.70 -7.79 22.03
CA SER A 155 3.77 -9.02 21.23
C SER A 155 4.69 -8.80 20.01
N PRO A 156 5.28 -9.87 19.43
CA PRO A 156 6.09 -9.74 18.24
C PRO A 156 5.36 -9.03 17.11
N THR A 157 5.89 -7.88 16.67
CA THR A 157 5.25 -6.99 15.70
C THR A 157 5.94 -7.10 14.34
N THR A 158 5.15 -7.19 13.28
CA THR A 158 5.63 -7.07 11.91
C THR A 158 5.54 -5.61 11.50
N VAL A 159 6.67 -5.07 11.02
CA VAL A 159 6.79 -3.70 10.50
C VAL A 159 6.82 -3.78 8.98
N ILE A 160 5.84 -3.19 8.30
CA ILE A 160 5.74 -3.18 6.84
C ILE A 160 5.94 -1.75 6.36
N LEU A 161 7.01 -1.51 5.62
CA LEU A 161 7.25 -0.25 4.92
C LEU A 161 6.81 -0.40 3.47
N PHE A 162 5.98 0.52 2.99
CA PHE A 162 5.42 0.42 1.65
C PHE A 162 5.28 1.78 0.96
N LYS A 163 5.21 1.76 -0.36
CA LYS A 163 4.76 2.89 -1.16
C LYS A 163 3.26 2.76 -1.40
N TRP A 164 2.51 3.79 -1.03
CA TRP A 164 1.14 3.93 -1.47
C TRP A 164 1.12 4.36 -2.95
N HIS A 165 0.32 3.70 -3.76
CA HIS A 165 0.18 4.00 -5.17
C HIS A 165 -1.08 4.83 -5.42
N PHE A 166 -2.25 4.29 -5.06
CA PHE A 166 -3.53 4.98 -5.21
C PHE A 166 -4.63 4.36 -4.34
N ASP A 167 -5.71 5.12 -4.20
CA ASP A 167 -6.97 4.58 -3.72
C ASP A 167 -7.71 3.97 -4.91
N LEU A 168 -8.44 2.87 -4.71
CA LEU A 168 -9.28 2.27 -5.73
C LEU A 168 -10.30 3.30 -6.23
N GLU A 169 -10.58 3.34 -7.52
CA GLU A 169 -11.61 4.21 -8.09
C GLU A 169 -12.98 3.80 -7.53
N ASN A 170 -13.22 2.49 -7.47
CA ASN A 170 -14.41 1.87 -6.91
C ASN A 170 -13.99 1.03 -5.69
N PRO A 171 -14.15 1.52 -4.45
CA PRO A 171 -13.92 0.71 -3.27
C PRO A 171 -14.81 -0.53 -3.25
N LEU A 172 -14.24 -1.71 -3.02
CA LEU A 172 -14.96 -2.97 -3.11
C LEU A 172 -15.49 -3.40 -1.74
N HIS A 173 -16.80 -3.27 -1.57
CA HIS A 173 -17.46 -3.67 -0.35
C HIS A 173 -17.37 -5.18 -0.12
N TYR A 174 -17.33 -5.60 1.14
CA TYR A 174 -17.23 -6.99 1.59
C TYR A 174 -18.20 -7.94 0.88
N GLN A 175 -19.44 -7.50 0.61
CA GLN A 175 -20.42 -8.35 -0.07
C GLN A 175 -19.99 -8.67 -1.50
N VAL A 176 -19.47 -7.71 -2.24
CA VAL A 176 -18.94 -7.94 -3.60
C VAL A 176 -17.81 -8.97 -3.56
N LEU A 177 -16.89 -8.83 -2.59
CA LEU A 177 -15.76 -9.77 -2.42
C LEU A 177 -16.21 -11.20 -2.07
N LEU A 178 -17.35 -11.34 -1.38
CA LEU A 178 -17.96 -12.65 -1.12
C LEU A 178 -18.61 -13.22 -2.38
N ASP A 179 -19.40 -12.42 -3.09
CA ASP A 179 -20.16 -12.83 -4.27
C ASP A 179 -19.22 -13.26 -5.40
N GLU A 180 -18.08 -12.57 -5.55
CA GLU A 180 -17.00 -12.91 -6.50
C GLU A 180 -16.07 -14.04 -6.00
N GLY A 181 -16.25 -14.52 -4.78
CA GLY A 181 -15.46 -15.59 -4.20
C GLY A 181 -14.03 -15.20 -3.78
N VAL A 182 -13.68 -13.93 -3.82
CA VAL A 182 -12.39 -13.39 -3.33
C VAL A 182 -12.21 -13.61 -1.83
N LEU A 183 -13.30 -13.52 -1.09
CA LEU A 183 -13.34 -13.80 0.35
C LEU A 183 -14.34 -14.90 0.68
N SER A 184 -14.01 -15.72 1.66
CA SER A 184 -14.93 -16.72 2.26
C SER A 184 -15.49 -16.27 3.61
N GLY A 185 -15.00 -15.16 4.17
CA GLY A 185 -15.40 -14.61 5.46
C GLY A 185 -14.69 -13.30 5.76
N PRO A 186 -15.04 -12.59 6.85
CA PRO A 186 -14.40 -11.32 7.21
C PRO A 186 -12.90 -11.50 7.44
N PRO A 187 -12.03 -10.74 6.77
CA PRO A 187 -10.58 -10.87 6.92
C PRO A 187 -10.15 -10.39 8.30
N GLN A 188 -9.55 -11.29 9.10
CA GLN A 188 -9.09 -11.00 10.47
C GLN A 188 -7.59 -10.74 10.54
N THR A 189 -6.85 -11.21 9.57
CA THR A 189 -5.38 -11.11 9.48
C THR A 189 -4.95 -10.90 8.04
N ILE A 190 -3.69 -10.58 7.84
CA ILE A 190 -3.11 -10.51 6.49
C ILE A 190 -3.20 -11.88 5.83
N GLN A 191 -3.74 -11.93 4.63
CA GLN A 191 -3.90 -13.15 3.85
C GLN A 191 -3.40 -12.96 2.42
N GLU A 192 -2.84 -14.01 1.86
CA GLU A 192 -2.40 -14.03 0.47
C GLU A 192 -3.63 -14.16 -0.45
N LEU A 193 -3.63 -13.41 -1.54
CA LEU A 193 -4.63 -13.45 -2.59
C LEU A 193 -4.09 -14.29 -3.75
N GLY A 194 -4.94 -15.09 -4.36
CA GLY A 194 -4.63 -15.72 -5.63
C GLY A 194 -4.61 -14.71 -6.78
N ASP A 195 -3.96 -15.05 -7.88
CA ASP A 195 -3.90 -14.15 -9.05
C ASP A 195 -5.31 -13.84 -9.59
N LYS A 196 -6.21 -14.83 -9.62
CA LYS A 196 -7.61 -14.63 -10.02
C LYS A 196 -8.36 -13.67 -9.11
N ASP A 197 -8.11 -13.74 -7.79
CA ASP A 197 -8.74 -12.85 -6.81
C ASP A 197 -8.23 -11.43 -7.02
N TYR A 198 -6.92 -11.29 -7.27
CA TYR A 198 -6.32 -9.99 -7.57
C TYR A 198 -6.81 -9.42 -8.90
N ASP A 199 -6.96 -10.22 -9.94
CA ASP A 199 -7.53 -9.80 -11.24
C ASP A 199 -8.95 -9.27 -11.07
N CYS A 200 -9.79 -9.96 -10.31
CA CYS A 200 -11.13 -9.47 -9.95
C CYS A 200 -11.08 -8.12 -9.23
N ILE A 201 -10.19 -7.98 -8.24
CA ILE A 201 -10.00 -6.71 -7.52
C ILE A 201 -9.53 -5.60 -8.47
N ARG A 202 -8.67 -5.93 -9.43
CA ARG A 202 -8.14 -4.99 -10.42
C ARG A 202 -9.24 -4.45 -11.33
N GLU A 203 -10.07 -5.35 -11.86
CA GLU A 203 -11.16 -5.01 -12.77
C GLU A 203 -12.27 -4.23 -12.05
N GLU A 204 -12.83 -4.78 -10.98
CA GLU A 204 -13.94 -4.20 -10.24
C GLU A 204 -13.53 -2.92 -9.47
N GLY A 205 -12.31 -2.90 -8.94
CA GLY A 205 -11.74 -1.74 -8.21
C GLY A 205 -11.35 -0.58 -9.10
N GLY A 206 -11.33 -0.76 -10.43
CA GLY A 206 -10.99 0.28 -11.39
C GLY A 206 -9.51 0.67 -11.33
N ILE A 207 -8.61 -0.30 -11.21
CA ILE A 207 -7.16 -0.04 -11.24
C ILE A 207 -6.76 0.29 -12.67
N ASP A 208 -6.13 1.45 -12.86
CA ASP A 208 -5.71 1.93 -14.17
C ASP A 208 -4.56 1.08 -14.74
N GLU A 209 -4.86 0.31 -15.78
CA GLU A 209 -3.91 -0.58 -16.48
C GLU A 209 -2.63 0.11 -16.95
N ARG A 210 -2.66 1.44 -17.15
CA ARG A 210 -1.46 2.21 -17.56
C ARG A 210 -0.36 2.20 -16.51
N PHE A 211 -0.68 1.88 -15.27
CA PHE A 211 0.27 1.80 -14.17
C PHE A 211 0.72 0.37 -13.86
N ILE A 212 0.17 -0.63 -14.55
CA ILE A 212 0.52 -2.03 -14.34
C ILE A 212 1.57 -2.46 -15.37
N ILE A 213 2.63 -3.08 -14.88
CA ILE A 213 3.69 -3.72 -15.67
C ILE A 213 3.63 -5.21 -15.32
N ASN A 214 3.55 -6.06 -16.32
CA ASN A 214 3.52 -7.53 -16.19
C ASN A 214 4.79 -8.13 -16.79
#